data_cd599d5f1e0e76d1143930463a32e547
#
_entry.id   cd599d5f1e0e76d1143930463a32e547
#
_cell.length_a   1.000
_cell.length_b   1.000
_cell.length_c   1.000
_cell.angle_alpha   90.00
_cell.angle_beta   90.00
_cell.angle_gamma   90.00
#
_symmetry.space_group_name_H-M   'P 1'
#
loop_
_entity.id
_entity.type
_entity.pdbx_description
1 polymer ?
#
loop_
_entity_poly.entity_id
_entity_poly.type
_entity_poly.pdbx_seq_one_letter_code
_entity_poly.pdbx_strand_id
1 'polypeptide(L)'
;MNAGMKNGINLLMILVLFISCVQEKEDDNVLSRVEACMELFPDSALSLLSQIDCPECLRGQQRADYALLLTQALDKNYLDSLQSDSLIMIAVEYYKQEGDKLKAGKAYFYYGKVMLLKERFSDAMQAYLEASSLLEETRDYKVQGMVWEYIGYLNSVQGLYENSIDNFKHSIRYYELASDRRRILYGYRNMARGYFSVHHNDSAGWYAEKGLVLSDTVSGMKASFLHLLGLIANNEKRYPQAIEYFSNAMEVCDNLNDKYRYSLSLGRVYSEVGQKKKAEDCFVSCINATNIFVSSGAYYYLADMHKKDGNYLKAFLYKEKSDSLLEVTRNAELQKQLLDLQNKYENDKLILENKQIRLENEKQTYFCLLYTSPSPR
;
A
#
# COMPACT_ATOMS: atom_id res chain seq x y z
N MET A 1 -10.35 53.01 40.61
CA MET A 1 -10.05 51.55 40.62
C MET A 1 -9.95 50.90 39.21
N ASN A 2 -9.86 51.64 38.10
CA ASN A 2 -9.97 51.07 36.72
C ASN A 2 -8.69 51.09 35.87
N ALA A 3 -7.63 51.80 36.25
CA ALA A 3 -6.40 51.87 35.42
C ALA A 3 -5.44 50.70 35.70
N GLY A 4 -5.32 50.25 36.95
CA GLY A 4 -4.44 49.12 37.30
C GLY A 4 -4.93 47.77 36.77
N MET A 5 -6.25 47.60 36.68
CA MET A 5 -6.84 46.34 36.15
C MET A 5 -6.70 46.20 34.64
N LYS A 6 -6.79 47.32 33.89
CA LYS A 6 -6.52 47.36 32.47
C LYS A 6 -5.05 47.07 32.15
N ASN A 7 -4.12 47.61 32.92
CA ASN A 7 -2.69 47.32 32.74
C ASN A 7 -2.34 45.88 33.06
N GLY A 8 -2.98 45.27 34.07
CA GLY A 8 -2.80 43.83 34.40
C GLY A 8 -3.32 42.91 33.29
N ILE A 9 -4.48 43.21 32.71
CA ILE A 9 -5.05 42.46 31.60
C ILE A 9 -4.18 42.56 30.33
N ASN A 10 -3.69 43.76 30.01
CA ASN A 10 -2.77 43.93 28.89
C ASN A 10 -1.43 43.21 29.08
N LEU A 11 -0.88 43.21 30.32
CA LEU A 11 0.36 42.47 30.61
C LEU A 11 0.14 40.95 30.50
N LEU A 12 -1.00 40.43 30.95
CA LEU A 12 -1.38 39.03 30.83
C LEU A 12 -1.57 38.64 29.35
N MET A 13 -2.23 39.45 28.54
CA MET A 13 -2.35 39.23 27.10
C MET A 13 -1.00 39.20 26.37
N ILE A 14 -0.09 40.11 26.71
CA ILE A 14 1.27 40.15 26.17
C ILE A 14 2.05 38.90 26.57
N LEU A 15 1.93 38.46 27.84
CA LEU A 15 2.60 37.25 28.29
C LEU A 15 2.09 35.99 27.58
N VAL A 16 0.78 35.88 27.38
CA VAL A 16 0.15 34.78 26.63
C VAL A 16 0.60 34.76 25.17
N LEU A 17 0.70 35.94 24.53
CA LEU A 17 1.20 36.06 23.16
C LEU A 17 2.69 35.67 23.04
N PHE A 18 3.53 36.03 24.04
CA PHE A 18 4.93 35.62 24.05
C PHE A 18 5.11 34.11 24.27
N ILE A 19 4.33 33.51 25.16
CA ILE A 19 4.36 32.06 25.39
C ILE A 19 3.92 31.31 24.12
N SER A 20 2.86 31.79 23.45
CA SER A 20 2.39 31.21 22.19
C SER A 20 3.45 31.30 21.07
N CYS A 21 4.14 32.43 20.91
CA CYS A 21 5.20 32.60 19.93
C CYS A 21 6.46 31.74 20.21
N VAL A 22 6.78 31.50 21.48
CA VAL A 22 7.92 30.62 21.86
C VAL A 22 7.57 29.17 21.57
N GLN A 23 6.37 28.73 21.93
CA GLN A 23 5.88 27.38 21.66
C GLN A 23 5.83 27.09 20.16
N GLU A 24 5.30 28.02 19.35
CA GLU A 24 5.22 27.90 17.89
C GLU A 24 6.59 27.69 17.23
N LYS A 25 7.64 28.40 17.70
CA LYS A 25 9.01 28.21 17.21
C LYS A 25 9.64 26.88 17.66
N GLU A 26 9.26 26.40 18.84
CA GLU A 26 9.75 25.13 19.35
C GLU A 26 9.13 23.96 18.57
N ASP A 27 7.84 24.02 18.29
CA ASP A 27 7.13 23.02 17.47
C ASP A 27 7.66 23.00 16.02
N ASP A 28 7.94 24.15 15.39
CA ASP A 28 8.57 24.21 14.07
C ASP A 28 9.95 23.54 14.06
N ASN A 29 10.74 23.73 15.10
CA ASN A 29 12.05 23.08 15.24
C ASN A 29 11.88 21.55 15.37
N VAL A 30 10.90 21.08 16.13
CA VAL A 30 10.58 19.66 16.26
C VAL A 30 10.17 19.07 14.92
N LEU A 31 9.21 19.67 14.21
CA LEU A 31 8.73 19.19 12.91
C LEU A 31 9.85 19.15 11.86
N SER A 32 10.72 20.15 11.82
CA SER A 32 11.88 20.16 10.92
C SER A 32 12.87 19.04 11.22
N ARG A 33 13.11 18.73 12.50
CA ARG A 33 13.97 17.61 12.93
C ARG A 33 13.34 16.27 12.58
N VAL A 34 12.03 16.14 12.72
CA VAL A 34 11.26 14.96 12.32
C VAL A 34 11.42 14.70 10.82
N GLU A 35 11.24 15.73 10.00
CA GLU A 35 11.40 15.60 8.54
C GLU A 35 12.82 15.16 8.16
N ALA A 36 13.83 15.74 8.80
CA ALA A 36 15.24 15.41 8.53
C ALA A 36 15.62 13.96 8.90
N CYS A 37 15.04 13.39 9.97
CA CYS A 37 15.36 12.03 10.39
C CYS A 37 14.40 10.95 9.86
N MET A 38 13.28 11.32 9.26
CA MET A 38 12.17 10.44 8.84
C MET A 38 12.62 9.25 7.99
N GLU A 39 13.56 9.44 7.08
CA GLU A 39 13.98 8.40 6.15
C GLU A 39 14.93 7.38 6.77
N LEU A 40 15.81 7.81 7.64
CA LEU A 40 16.86 6.97 8.22
C LEU A 40 16.49 6.41 9.60
N PHE A 41 15.71 7.17 10.36
CA PHE A 41 15.38 6.86 11.74
C PHE A 41 13.89 7.10 12.04
N PRO A 42 12.97 6.34 11.41
CA PRO A 42 11.53 6.55 11.57
C PRO A 42 11.03 6.39 13.02
N ASP A 43 11.66 5.52 13.82
CA ASP A 43 11.35 5.37 15.25
C ASP A 43 11.65 6.66 16.02
N SER A 44 12.80 7.30 15.70
CA SER A 44 13.19 8.59 16.31
C SER A 44 12.25 9.70 15.86
N ALA A 45 11.82 9.69 14.57
CA ALA A 45 10.83 10.63 14.06
C ALA A 45 9.50 10.53 14.82
N LEU A 46 9.02 9.31 15.07
CA LEU A 46 7.80 9.07 15.84
C LEU A 46 7.96 9.54 17.31
N SER A 47 9.11 9.26 17.92
CA SER A 47 9.43 9.71 19.27
C SER A 47 9.48 11.24 19.40
N LEU A 48 10.03 11.95 18.38
CA LEU A 48 10.03 13.41 18.34
C LEU A 48 8.61 13.98 18.20
N LEU A 49 7.76 13.39 17.35
CA LEU A 49 6.36 13.80 17.21
C LEU A 49 5.57 13.67 18.51
N SER A 50 5.89 12.67 19.34
CA SER A 50 5.26 12.50 20.66
C SER A 50 5.65 13.54 21.70
N GLN A 51 6.66 14.40 21.43
CA GLN A 51 7.06 15.50 22.30
C GLN A 51 6.21 16.75 22.11
N ILE A 52 5.36 16.79 21.11
CA ILE A 52 4.41 17.90 20.89
C ILE A 52 3.24 17.73 21.86
N ASP A 53 3.17 18.58 22.88
CA ASP A 53 2.21 18.44 23.99
C ASP A 53 0.75 18.57 23.55
N CYS A 54 0.45 19.42 22.56
CA CYS A 54 -0.91 19.70 22.09
C CYS A 54 -0.99 19.70 20.56
N PRO A 55 -0.97 18.53 19.89
CA PRO A 55 -1.05 18.47 18.43
C PRO A 55 -2.33 19.11 17.85
N GLU A 56 -3.43 19.07 18.60
CA GLU A 56 -4.70 19.71 18.22
C GLU A 56 -4.64 21.25 18.32
N CYS A 57 -3.68 21.80 19.03
CA CYS A 57 -3.47 23.24 19.14
C CYS A 57 -2.74 23.81 17.92
N LEU A 58 -2.00 22.99 17.18
CA LEU A 58 -1.30 23.39 15.96
C LEU A 58 -2.28 23.99 14.93
N ARG A 59 -1.83 24.98 14.15
CA ARG A 59 -2.64 25.65 13.16
C ARG A 59 -1.91 25.79 11.81
N GLY A 60 -2.67 25.97 10.75
CA GLY A 60 -2.12 26.24 9.42
C GLY A 60 -1.11 25.18 8.99
N GLN A 61 0.06 25.64 8.57
CA GLN A 61 1.13 24.78 8.07
C GLN A 61 1.63 23.77 9.10
N GLN A 62 1.82 24.18 10.35
CA GLN A 62 2.31 23.26 11.41
C GLN A 62 1.39 22.07 11.62
N ARG A 63 0.07 22.31 11.59
CA ARG A 63 -0.92 21.23 11.72
C ARG A 63 -0.89 20.30 10.52
N ALA A 64 -0.71 20.81 9.32
CA ALA A 64 -0.59 20.04 8.08
C ALA A 64 0.71 19.23 8.05
N ASP A 65 1.85 19.86 8.42
CA ASP A 65 3.14 19.18 8.54
C ASP A 65 3.08 18.05 9.57
N TYR A 66 2.51 18.31 10.75
CA TYR A 66 2.31 17.28 11.77
C TYR A 66 1.49 16.10 11.24
N ALA A 67 0.37 16.36 10.58
CA ALA A 67 -0.52 15.34 10.03
C ALA A 67 0.20 14.47 8.99
N LEU A 68 0.95 15.08 8.07
CA LEU A 68 1.72 14.38 7.05
C LEU A 68 2.86 13.56 7.68
N LEU A 69 3.65 14.16 8.56
CA LEU A 69 4.80 13.52 9.17
C LEU A 69 4.39 12.38 10.11
N LEU A 70 3.30 12.54 10.89
CA LEU A 70 2.81 11.46 11.75
C LEU A 70 2.30 10.28 10.92
N THR A 71 1.52 10.54 9.87
CA THR A 71 1.06 9.47 8.96
C THR A 71 2.25 8.75 8.33
N GLN A 72 3.27 9.48 7.88
CA GLN A 72 4.50 8.91 7.34
C GLN A 72 5.29 8.09 8.38
N ALA A 73 5.43 8.60 9.60
CA ALA A 73 6.13 7.91 10.67
C ALA A 73 5.42 6.61 11.07
N LEU A 74 4.11 6.63 11.19
CA LEU A 74 3.29 5.44 11.48
C LEU A 74 3.46 4.38 10.39
N ASP A 75 3.42 4.79 9.12
CA ASP A 75 3.62 3.89 7.97
C ASP A 75 5.01 3.22 7.99
N LYS A 76 6.06 4.01 8.23
CA LYS A 76 7.44 3.50 8.25
C LYS A 76 7.73 2.60 9.45
N ASN A 77 6.99 2.74 10.54
CA ASN A 77 7.07 1.92 11.75
C ASN A 77 6.07 0.74 11.75
N TYR A 78 5.36 0.51 10.63
CA TYR A 78 4.36 -0.57 10.50
C TYR A 78 3.24 -0.51 11.56
N LEU A 79 2.84 0.69 11.98
CA LEU A 79 1.78 0.94 12.94
C LEU A 79 0.44 1.22 12.24
N ASP A 80 0.04 0.31 11.38
CA ASP A 80 -1.11 0.44 10.48
C ASP A 80 -2.43 0.68 11.22
N SER A 81 -2.61 0.08 12.40
CA SER A 81 -3.81 0.23 13.23
C SER A 81 -4.00 1.65 13.79
N LEU A 82 -2.95 2.48 13.80
CA LEU A 82 -3.00 3.86 14.28
C LEU A 82 -3.22 4.88 13.14
N GLN A 83 -3.28 4.43 11.89
CA GLN A 83 -3.49 5.29 10.73
C GLN A 83 -4.90 5.90 10.70
N SER A 84 -4.98 7.20 10.39
CA SER A 84 -6.23 7.95 10.34
C SER A 84 -6.38 8.72 9.03
N ASP A 85 -7.51 8.51 8.34
CA ASP A 85 -7.88 9.24 7.14
C ASP A 85 -8.21 10.71 7.43
N SER A 86 -8.91 10.98 8.53
CA SER A 86 -9.21 12.35 8.94
C SER A 86 -7.97 13.16 9.28
N LEU A 87 -6.92 12.52 9.82
CA LEU A 87 -5.66 13.19 10.12
C LEU A 87 -4.93 13.57 8.84
N ILE A 88 -4.68 12.62 7.94
CA ILE A 88 -3.92 12.90 6.72
C ILE A 88 -4.68 13.86 5.77
N MET A 89 -6.02 13.87 5.82
CA MET A 89 -6.84 14.77 5.03
C MET A 89 -6.56 16.26 5.38
N ILE A 90 -6.18 16.57 6.61
CA ILE A 90 -5.74 17.93 7.01
C ILE A 90 -4.56 18.40 6.14
N ALA A 91 -3.59 17.52 5.92
CA ALA A 91 -2.43 17.83 5.06
C ALA A 91 -2.82 17.93 3.58
N VAL A 92 -3.68 17.02 3.10
CA VAL A 92 -4.19 17.05 1.72
C VAL A 92 -4.88 18.37 1.41
N GLU A 93 -5.83 18.78 2.24
CA GLU A 93 -6.60 20.01 2.05
C GLU A 93 -5.71 21.24 2.11
N TYR A 94 -4.84 21.34 3.13
CA TYR A 94 -3.96 22.47 3.32
C TYR A 94 -3.01 22.65 2.14
N TYR A 95 -2.23 21.64 1.77
CA TYR A 95 -1.23 21.78 0.71
C TYR A 95 -1.82 21.90 -0.69
N LYS A 96 -3.02 21.37 -0.91
CA LYS A 96 -3.76 21.62 -2.14
C LYS A 96 -4.15 23.10 -2.28
N GLN A 97 -4.58 23.75 -1.19
CA GLN A 97 -4.94 25.17 -1.17
C GLN A 97 -3.72 26.08 -1.32
N GLU A 98 -2.62 25.77 -0.64
CA GLU A 98 -1.36 26.51 -0.74
C GLU A 98 -0.64 26.34 -2.07
N GLY A 99 -1.00 25.32 -2.87
CA GLY A 99 -0.36 25.03 -4.15
C GLY A 99 1.05 24.40 -4.04
N ASP A 100 1.43 23.90 -2.87
CA ASP A 100 2.68 23.13 -2.70
C ASP A 100 2.52 21.74 -3.31
N LYS A 101 2.88 21.61 -4.58
CA LYS A 101 2.75 20.37 -5.36
C LYS A 101 3.49 19.18 -4.72
N LEU A 102 4.65 19.41 -4.12
CA LEU A 102 5.45 18.34 -3.51
C LEU A 102 4.78 17.79 -2.25
N LYS A 103 4.42 18.68 -1.31
CA LYS A 103 3.78 18.26 -0.06
C LYS A 103 2.36 17.77 -0.30
N ALA A 104 1.60 18.38 -1.20
CA ALA A 104 0.29 17.88 -1.62
C ALA A 104 0.38 16.48 -2.24
N GLY A 105 1.31 16.25 -3.15
CA GLY A 105 1.53 14.93 -3.75
C GLY A 105 1.93 13.86 -2.72
N LYS A 106 2.80 14.20 -1.76
CA LYS A 106 3.12 13.32 -0.62
C LYS A 106 1.88 13.04 0.25
N ALA A 107 1.09 14.06 0.56
CA ALA A 107 -0.12 13.91 1.35
C ALA A 107 -1.14 12.99 0.67
N TYR A 108 -1.38 13.16 -0.63
CA TYR A 108 -2.23 12.27 -1.42
C TYR A 108 -1.68 10.83 -1.48
N PHE A 109 -0.37 10.66 -1.61
CA PHE A 109 0.25 9.33 -1.57
C PHE A 109 -0.03 8.61 -0.25
N TYR A 110 0.20 9.29 0.89
CA TYR A 110 -0.07 8.69 2.20
C TYR A 110 -1.57 8.53 2.47
N TYR A 111 -2.42 9.42 1.98
CA TYR A 111 -3.86 9.22 2.00
C TYR A 111 -4.27 7.96 1.24
N GLY A 112 -3.72 7.76 0.04
CA GLY A 112 -3.91 6.52 -0.73
C GLY A 112 -3.49 5.27 0.03
N LYS A 113 -2.38 5.31 0.77
CA LYS A 113 -1.96 4.21 1.64
C LYS A 113 -2.94 3.93 2.77
N VAL A 114 -3.46 4.97 3.43
CA VAL A 114 -4.49 4.83 4.46
C VAL A 114 -5.78 4.25 3.89
N MET A 115 -6.18 4.67 2.68
CA MET A 115 -7.34 4.09 1.98
C MET A 115 -7.11 2.62 1.63
N LEU A 116 -5.90 2.26 1.22
CA LEU A 116 -5.52 0.88 0.92
C LEU A 116 -5.61 0.00 2.18
N LEU A 117 -5.13 0.47 3.33
CA LEU A 117 -5.26 -0.23 4.62
C LEU A 117 -6.72 -0.46 5.03
N LYS A 118 -7.61 0.48 4.68
CA LYS A 118 -9.06 0.38 4.89
C LYS A 118 -9.76 -0.40 3.78
N GLU A 119 -9.02 -0.99 2.85
CA GLU A 119 -9.51 -1.74 1.70
C GLU A 119 -10.41 -0.92 0.75
N ARG A 120 -10.35 0.40 0.82
CA ARG A 120 -11.04 1.34 -0.07
C ARG A 120 -10.23 1.53 -1.35
N PHE A 121 -10.20 0.52 -2.21
CA PHE A 121 -9.31 0.45 -3.38
C PHE A 121 -9.57 1.54 -4.42
N SER A 122 -10.83 1.93 -4.61
CA SER A 122 -11.19 3.01 -5.55
C SER A 122 -10.62 4.36 -5.09
N ASP A 123 -10.78 4.67 -3.80
CA ASP A 123 -10.28 5.92 -3.22
C ASP A 123 -8.76 5.94 -3.19
N ALA A 124 -8.13 4.79 -2.90
CA ALA A 124 -6.68 4.64 -2.97
C ALA A 124 -6.16 4.90 -4.39
N MET A 125 -6.81 4.33 -5.41
CA MET A 125 -6.43 4.55 -6.81
C MET A 125 -6.55 6.03 -7.18
N GLN A 126 -7.67 6.67 -6.85
CA GLN A 126 -7.86 8.10 -7.11
C GLN A 126 -6.78 8.95 -6.42
N ALA A 127 -6.48 8.66 -5.15
CA ALA A 127 -5.45 9.39 -4.41
C ALA A 127 -4.06 9.23 -5.05
N TYR A 128 -3.70 8.03 -5.52
CA TYR A 128 -2.43 7.82 -6.21
C TYR A 128 -2.37 8.52 -7.57
N LEU A 129 -3.46 8.59 -8.31
CA LEU A 129 -3.52 9.33 -9.58
C LEU A 129 -3.36 10.85 -9.33
N GLU A 130 -4.00 11.40 -8.31
CA GLU A 130 -3.80 12.80 -7.90
C GLU A 130 -2.35 13.06 -7.47
N ALA A 131 -1.77 12.15 -6.65
CA ALA A 131 -0.37 12.22 -6.26
C ALA A 131 0.57 12.19 -7.48
N SER A 132 0.31 11.31 -8.45
CA SER A 132 1.11 11.20 -9.68
C SER A 132 1.11 12.51 -10.46
N SER A 133 -0.07 13.12 -10.66
CA SER A 133 -0.21 14.39 -11.37
C SER A 133 0.52 15.54 -10.68
N LEU A 134 0.41 15.64 -9.35
CA LEU A 134 1.07 16.70 -8.57
C LEU A 134 2.59 16.55 -8.54
N LEU A 135 3.08 15.32 -8.50
CA LEU A 135 4.51 15.03 -8.38
C LEU A 135 5.26 15.07 -9.73
N GLU A 136 4.57 15.05 -10.87
CA GLU A 136 5.18 14.97 -12.21
C GLU A 136 6.21 16.08 -12.45
N GLU A 137 5.93 17.29 -11.99
CA GLU A 137 6.83 18.44 -12.13
C GLU A 137 7.87 18.55 -11.00
N THR A 138 7.88 17.63 -10.05
CA THR A 138 8.81 17.64 -8.92
C THR A 138 10.05 16.78 -9.22
N ARG A 139 11.06 16.87 -8.34
CA ARG A 139 12.26 16.03 -8.42
C ARG A 139 12.29 14.93 -7.33
N ASP A 140 11.17 14.69 -6.65
CA ASP A 140 11.10 13.61 -5.66
C ASP A 140 10.83 12.27 -6.37
N TYR A 141 11.81 11.81 -7.14
CA TYR A 141 11.73 10.59 -7.92
C TYR A 141 11.41 9.34 -7.07
N LYS A 142 11.82 9.35 -5.79
CA LYS A 142 11.51 8.25 -4.88
C LYS A 142 10.01 8.11 -4.64
N VAL A 143 9.33 9.22 -4.31
CA VAL A 143 7.88 9.21 -4.08
C VAL A 143 7.13 8.96 -5.39
N GLN A 144 7.58 9.53 -6.51
CA GLN A 144 7.02 9.21 -7.84
C GLN A 144 7.08 7.71 -8.13
N GLY A 145 8.23 7.08 -7.87
CA GLY A 145 8.38 5.63 -8.02
C GLY A 145 7.44 4.84 -7.12
N MET A 146 7.24 5.29 -5.87
CA MET A 146 6.30 4.66 -4.94
C MET A 146 4.85 4.77 -5.42
N VAL A 147 4.43 5.92 -5.91
CA VAL A 147 3.08 6.13 -6.46
C VAL A 147 2.81 5.14 -7.58
N TRP A 148 3.70 5.04 -8.58
CA TRP A 148 3.53 4.10 -9.69
C TRP A 148 3.57 2.63 -9.24
N GLU A 149 4.37 2.29 -8.21
CA GLU A 149 4.39 0.95 -7.60
C GLU A 149 3.02 0.58 -7.03
N TYR A 150 2.37 1.51 -6.29
CA TYR A 150 1.07 1.25 -5.68
C TYR A 150 -0.08 1.24 -6.71
N ILE A 151 -0.03 2.06 -7.76
CA ILE A 151 -0.96 1.95 -8.90
C ILE A 151 -0.80 0.58 -9.57
N GLY A 152 0.43 0.13 -9.82
CA GLY A 152 0.72 -1.19 -10.36
C GLY A 152 0.22 -2.33 -9.45
N TYR A 153 0.39 -2.19 -8.16
CA TYR A 153 -0.12 -3.14 -7.17
C TYR A 153 -1.66 -3.23 -7.23
N LEU A 154 -2.37 -2.11 -7.24
CA LEU A 154 -3.84 -2.10 -7.33
C LEU A 154 -4.34 -2.75 -8.63
N ASN A 155 -3.70 -2.46 -9.77
CA ASN A 155 -4.02 -3.12 -11.03
C ASN A 155 -3.78 -4.63 -10.97
N SER A 156 -2.70 -5.06 -10.32
CA SER A 156 -2.41 -6.49 -10.13
C SER A 156 -3.46 -7.19 -9.26
N VAL A 157 -3.94 -6.54 -8.19
CA VAL A 157 -5.02 -7.07 -7.32
C VAL A 157 -6.33 -7.21 -8.10
N GLN A 158 -6.59 -6.33 -9.06
CA GLN A 158 -7.76 -6.38 -9.92
C GLN A 158 -7.60 -7.36 -11.12
N GLY A 159 -6.47 -8.04 -11.25
CA GLY A 159 -6.18 -8.93 -12.37
C GLY A 159 -5.80 -8.23 -13.68
N LEU A 160 -5.61 -6.90 -13.67
CA LEU A 160 -5.18 -6.10 -14.81
C LEU A 160 -3.65 -6.16 -14.96
N TYR A 161 -3.14 -7.34 -15.26
CA TYR A 161 -1.69 -7.62 -15.18
C TYR A 161 -0.87 -6.84 -16.21
N GLU A 162 -1.37 -6.62 -17.42
CA GLU A 162 -0.68 -5.81 -18.45
C GLU A 162 -0.52 -4.36 -17.96
N ASN A 163 -1.58 -3.75 -17.43
CA ASN A 163 -1.53 -2.41 -16.87
C ASN A 163 -0.56 -2.36 -15.66
N SER A 164 -0.58 -3.40 -14.84
CA SER A 164 0.32 -3.47 -13.68
C SER A 164 1.80 -3.53 -14.12
N ILE A 165 2.12 -4.29 -15.15
CA ILE A 165 3.47 -4.37 -15.74
C ILE A 165 3.94 -2.99 -16.21
N ASP A 166 3.11 -2.24 -16.93
CA ASP A 166 3.48 -0.91 -17.42
C ASP A 166 3.71 0.07 -16.27
N ASN A 167 2.87 0.02 -15.24
CA ASN A 167 3.06 0.87 -14.05
C ASN A 167 4.34 0.50 -13.28
N PHE A 168 4.67 -0.79 -13.17
CA PHE A 168 5.94 -1.20 -12.55
C PHE A 168 7.17 -0.78 -13.36
N LYS A 169 7.09 -0.71 -14.70
CA LYS A 169 8.15 -0.13 -15.53
C LYS A 169 8.37 1.34 -15.19
N HIS A 170 7.28 2.13 -15.07
CA HIS A 170 7.36 3.52 -14.63
C HIS A 170 7.98 3.64 -13.24
N SER A 171 7.55 2.81 -12.29
CA SER A 171 8.10 2.78 -10.93
C SER A 171 9.62 2.52 -10.94
N ILE A 172 10.09 1.50 -11.67
CA ILE A 172 11.53 1.19 -11.76
C ILE A 172 12.30 2.35 -12.33
N ARG A 173 11.83 2.99 -13.41
CA ARG A 173 12.50 4.16 -14.01
C ARG A 173 12.70 5.28 -12.99
N TYR A 174 11.68 5.59 -12.19
CA TYR A 174 11.81 6.60 -11.14
C TYR A 174 12.75 6.18 -10.02
N TYR A 175 12.76 4.90 -9.64
CA TYR A 175 13.71 4.39 -8.65
C TYR A 175 15.16 4.39 -9.16
N GLU A 176 15.37 4.20 -10.46
CA GLU A 176 16.69 4.38 -11.10
C GLU A 176 17.14 5.84 -11.01
N LEU A 177 16.27 6.82 -11.32
CA LEU A 177 16.54 8.25 -11.15
C LEU A 177 16.81 8.62 -9.68
N ALA A 178 16.13 7.98 -8.73
CA ALA A 178 16.35 8.14 -7.30
C ALA A 178 17.59 7.39 -6.78
N SER A 179 18.23 6.55 -7.59
CA SER A 179 19.32 5.64 -7.19
C SER A 179 18.93 4.71 -6.02
N ASP A 180 17.64 4.38 -5.88
CA ASP A 180 17.10 3.51 -4.81
C ASP A 180 17.18 2.03 -5.22
N ARG A 181 18.37 1.45 -5.04
CA ARG A 181 18.66 0.06 -5.40
C ARG A 181 17.72 -0.94 -4.74
N ARG A 182 17.32 -0.69 -3.50
CA ARG A 182 16.41 -1.58 -2.77
C ARG A 182 15.04 -1.62 -3.44
N ARG A 183 14.50 -0.46 -3.82
CA ARG A 183 13.18 -0.37 -4.48
C ARG A 183 13.21 -0.89 -5.91
N ILE A 184 14.31 -0.75 -6.62
CA ILE A 184 14.51 -1.39 -7.94
C ILE A 184 14.33 -2.91 -7.83
N LEU A 185 14.85 -3.55 -6.77
CA LEU A 185 14.66 -4.98 -6.53
C LEU A 185 13.19 -5.37 -6.32
N TYR A 186 12.43 -4.58 -5.55
CA TYR A 186 10.98 -4.79 -5.44
C TYR A 186 10.29 -4.64 -6.81
N GLY A 187 10.68 -3.65 -7.59
CA GLY A 187 10.21 -3.47 -8.97
C GLY A 187 10.46 -4.70 -9.84
N TYR A 188 11.67 -5.24 -9.86
CA TYR A 188 11.99 -6.46 -10.62
C TYR A 188 11.17 -7.66 -10.17
N ARG A 189 10.98 -7.86 -8.86
CA ARG A 189 10.12 -8.91 -8.34
C ARG A 189 8.68 -8.75 -8.83
N ASN A 190 8.15 -7.55 -8.79
CA ASN A 190 6.79 -7.26 -9.23
C ASN A 190 6.63 -7.45 -10.74
N MET A 191 7.63 -7.04 -11.53
CA MET A 191 7.69 -7.32 -12.97
C MET A 191 7.71 -8.81 -13.29
N ALA A 192 8.57 -9.59 -12.59
CA ALA A 192 8.64 -11.04 -12.77
C ALA A 192 7.30 -11.71 -12.46
N ARG A 193 6.61 -11.28 -11.38
CA ARG A 193 5.27 -11.78 -11.04
C ARG A 193 4.22 -11.38 -12.06
N GLY A 194 4.23 -10.13 -12.53
CA GLY A 194 3.31 -9.66 -13.57
C GLY A 194 3.44 -10.46 -14.85
N TYR A 195 4.66 -10.60 -15.38
CA TYR A 195 4.91 -11.41 -16.58
C TYR A 195 4.57 -12.89 -16.41
N PHE A 196 4.85 -13.47 -15.23
CA PHE A 196 4.43 -14.84 -14.92
C PHE A 196 2.91 -15.00 -14.95
N SER A 197 2.16 -14.01 -14.45
CA SER A 197 0.69 -14.03 -14.43
C SER A 197 0.06 -13.95 -15.82
N VAL A 198 0.75 -13.32 -16.79
CA VAL A 198 0.33 -13.30 -18.22
C VAL A 198 1.02 -14.37 -19.06
N HIS A 199 1.61 -15.39 -18.41
CA HIS A 199 2.27 -16.53 -19.05
C HIS A 199 3.47 -16.19 -19.97
N HIS A 200 4.09 -15.03 -19.79
CA HIS A 200 5.31 -14.64 -20.47
C HIS A 200 6.54 -15.06 -19.65
N ASN A 201 6.81 -16.38 -19.65
CA ASN A 201 7.84 -17.00 -18.81
C ASN A 201 9.27 -16.47 -19.08
N ASP A 202 9.63 -16.19 -20.33
CA ASP A 202 10.96 -15.67 -20.70
C ASP A 202 11.21 -14.31 -20.04
N SER A 203 10.24 -13.38 -20.14
CA SER A 203 10.34 -12.07 -19.52
C SER A 203 10.33 -12.19 -17.98
N ALA A 204 9.48 -13.06 -17.43
CA ALA A 204 9.42 -13.33 -16.00
C ALA A 204 10.78 -13.85 -15.48
N GLY A 205 11.39 -14.80 -16.19
CA GLY A 205 12.70 -15.38 -15.90
C GLY A 205 13.79 -14.30 -15.93
N TRP A 206 13.81 -13.49 -16.98
CA TRP A 206 14.80 -12.42 -17.12
C TRP A 206 14.79 -11.44 -15.93
N TYR A 207 13.61 -10.98 -15.51
CA TYR A 207 13.50 -10.08 -14.35
C TYR A 207 13.84 -10.79 -13.04
N ALA A 208 13.46 -12.07 -12.89
CA ALA A 208 13.77 -12.85 -11.70
C ALA A 208 15.29 -13.11 -11.56
N GLU A 209 16.00 -13.45 -12.64
CA GLU A 209 17.45 -13.66 -12.66
C GLU A 209 18.19 -12.35 -12.40
N LYS A 210 17.79 -11.26 -13.06
CA LYS A 210 18.36 -9.94 -12.83
C LYS A 210 18.21 -9.50 -11.37
N GLY A 211 17.03 -9.75 -10.78
CA GLY A 211 16.77 -9.49 -9.38
C GLY A 211 17.58 -10.38 -8.45
N LEU A 212 17.73 -11.67 -8.77
CA LEU A 212 18.52 -12.62 -8.00
C LEU A 212 19.98 -12.19 -7.89
N VAL A 213 20.61 -11.82 -9.00
CA VAL A 213 22.02 -11.33 -9.03
C VAL A 213 22.21 -10.11 -8.13
N LEU A 214 21.20 -9.22 -8.04
CA LEU A 214 21.28 -8.00 -7.25
C LEU A 214 20.81 -8.16 -5.79
N SER A 215 20.23 -9.32 -5.43
CA SER A 215 19.52 -9.52 -4.17
C SER A 215 20.41 -9.78 -2.95
N ASP A 216 21.70 -10.05 -3.13
CA ASP A 216 22.61 -10.36 -2.01
C ASP A 216 22.71 -9.24 -0.97
N THR A 217 22.30 -8.02 -1.33
CA THR A 217 22.36 -6.85 -0.45
C THR A 217 21.05 -6.60 0.33
N VAL A 218 19.98 -7.37 0.06
CA VAL A 218 18.64 -7.15 0.67
C VAL A 218 18.10 -8.46 1.23
N SER A 219 18.05 -8.57 2.55
CA SER A 219 17.53 -9.75 3.24
C SER A 219 16.12 -10.13 2.75
N GLY A 220 15.89 -11.43 2.57
CA GLY A 220 14.59 -11.99 2.14
C GLY A 220 14.30 -11.89 0.64
N MET A 221 14.95 -11.03 -0.12
CA MET A 221 14.68 -10.88 -1.55
C MET A 221 15.20 -12.06 -2.37
N LYS A 222 16.34 -12.64 -2.00
CA LYS A 222 16.93 -13.81 -2.66
C LYS A 222 15.96 -14.99 -2.68
N ALA A 223 15.36 -15.31 -1.54
CA ALA A 223 14.36 -16.38 -1.45
C ALA A 223 13.15 -16.13 -2.36
N SER A 224 12.68 -14.89 -2.45
CA SER A 224 11.55 -14.52 -3.31
C SER A 224 11.86 -14.71 -4.80
N PHE A 225 13.06 -14.34 -5.27
CA PHE A 225 13.46 -14.56 -6.66
C PHE A 225 13.68 -16.03 -6.98
N LEU A 226 14.32 -16.80 -6.07
CA LEU A 226 14.45 -18.25 -6.22
C LEU A 226 13.07 -18.92 -6.32
N HIS A 227 12.12 -18.53 -5.48
CA HIS A 227 10.74 -19.05 -5.58
C HIS A 227 10.10 -18.74 -6.94
N LEU A 228 10.25 -17.53 -7.47
CA LEU A 228 9.74 -17.17 -8.80
C LEU A 228 10.37 -18.01 -9.91
N LEU A 229 11.69 -18.20 -9.88
CA LEU A 229 12.39 -19.09 -10.84
C LEU A 229 11.90 -20.54 -10.72
N GLY A 230 11.63 -21.00 -9.49
CA GLY A 230 11.02 -22.30 -9.26
C GLY A 230 9.62 -22.43 -9.86
N LEU A 231 8.77 -21.39 -9.74
CA LEU A 231 7.44 -21.36 -10.35
C LEU A 231 7.52 -21.40 -11.88
N ILE A 232 8.44 -20.64 -12.49
CA ILE A 232 8.68 -20.63 -13.94
C ILE A 232 9.16 -22.01 -14.40
N ALA A 233 10.16 -22.57 -13.75
CA ALA A 233 10.69 -23.91 -14.09
C ALA A 233 9.60 -25.00 -13.96
N ASN A 234 8.73 -24.91 -12.95
CA ASN A 234 7.60 -25.82 -12.81
C ASN A 234 6.58 -25.67 -13.94
N ASN A 235 6.25 -24.44 -14.33
CA ASN A 235 5.34 -24.16 -15.45
C ASN A 235 5.88 -24.73 -16.77
N GLU A 236 7.18 -24.71 -16.96
CA GLU A 236 7.90 -25.30 -18.11
C GLU A 236 8.20 -26.79 -17.95
N LYS A 237 7.70 -27.44 -16.89
CA LYS A 237 7.90 -28.86 -16.57
C LYS A 237 9.37 -29.24 -16.35
N ARG A 238 10.22 -28.26 -16.06
CA ARG A 238 11.63 -28.47 -15.68
C ARG A 238 11.72 -28.81 -14.18
N TYR A 239 11.10 -29.93 -13.81
CA TYR A 239 10.90 -30.33 -12.41
C TYR A 239 12.19 -30.44 -11.56
N PRO A 240 13.31 -30.98 -12.05
CA PRO A 240 14.55 -31.03 -11.25
C PRO A 240 15.02 -29.61 -10.86
N GLN A 241 14.96 -28.67 -11.79
CA GLN A 241 15.33 -27.26 -11.53
C GLN A 241 14.34 -26.58 -10.59
N ALA A 242 13.03 -26.85 -10.74
CA ALA A 242 12.01 -26.30 -9.84
C ALA A 242 12.25 -26.77 -8.39
N ILE A 243 12.57 -28.06 -8.19
CA ILE A 243 12.91 -28.61 -6.87
C ILE A 243 14.13 -27.91 -6.29
N GLU A 244 15.19 -27.74 -7.07
CA GLU A 244 16.41 -27.04 -6.65
C GLU A 244 16.11 -25.60 -6.23
N TYR A 245 15.42 -24.83 -7.07
CA TYR A 245 15.07 -23.44 -6.77
C TYR A 245 14.19 -23.29 -5.51
N PHE A 246 13.16 -24.15 -5.33
CA PHE A 246 12.32 -24.09 -4.14
C PHE A 246 13.07 -24.51 -2.88
N SER A 247 13.94 -25.52 -2.97
CA SER A 247 14.76 -25.95 -1.84
C SER A 247 15.72 -24.84 -1.40
N ASN A 248 16.41 -24.22 -2.36
CA ASN A 248 17.30 -23.09 -2.09
C ASN A 248 16.53 -21.88 -1.52
N ALA A 249 15.30 -21.63 -2.01
CA ALA A 249 14.45 -20.57 -1.46
C ALA A 249 14.11 -20.81 0.01
N MET A 250 13.79 -22.06 0.38
CA MET A 250 13.50 -22.45 1.77
C MET A 250 14.73 -22.35 2.68
N GLU A 251 15.91 -22.67 2.17
CA GLU A 251 17.17 -22.60 2.92
C GLU A 251 17.54 -21.16 3.29
N VAL A 252 17.46 -20.23 2.32
CA VAL A 252 17.84 -18.83 2.53
C VAL A 252 16.73 -17.95 3.11
N CYS A 253 15.55 -18.50 3.38
CA CYS A 253 14.41 -17.76 3.89
C CYS A 253 14.35 -17.85 5.42
N ASP A 254 14.23 -16.70 6.10
CA ASP A 254 14.03 -16.67 7.56
C ASP A 254 12.55 -16.59 7.95
N ASN A 255 11.69 -16.09 7.06
CA ASN A 255 10.26 -15.89 7.35
C ASN A 255 9.49 -17.22 7.26
N LEU A 256 8.85 -17.62 8.34
CA LEU A 256 8.12 -18.89 8.44
C LEU A 256 6.93 -18.97 7.46
N ASN A 257 6.20 -17.88 7.27
CA ASN A 257 5.05 -17.85 6.36
C ASN A 257 5.48 -18.03 4.90
N ASP A 258 6.62 -17.42 4.52
CA ASP A 258 7.19 -17.61 3.20
C ASP A 258 7.71 -19.07 3.03
N LYS A 259 8.31 -19.64 4.06
CA LYS A 259 8.71 -21.07 4.04
C LYS A 259 7.53 -21.99 3.76
N TYR A 260 6.39 -21.76 4.40
CA TYR A 260 5.18 -22.56 4.10
C TYR A 260 4.73 -22.42 2.65
N ARG A 261 4.76 -21.21 2.10
CA ARG A 261 4.43 -20.99 0.68
C ARG A 261 5.39 -21.71 -0.26
N TYR A 262 6.68 -21.70 0.03
CA TYR A 262 7.69 -22.39 -0.76
C TYR A 262 7.56 -23.91 -0.62
N SER A 263 7.31 -24.41 0.59
CA SER A 263 7.02 -25.81 0.85
C SER A 263 5.79 -26.31 0.09
N LEU A 264 4.71 -25.52 0.05
CA LEU A 264 3.53 -25.85 -0.75
C LEU A 264 3.87 -26.00 -2.24
N SER A 265 4.66 -25.07 -2.80
CA SER A 265 5.10 -25.14 -4.19
C SER A 265 6.00 -26.37 -4.45
N LEU A 266 6.91 -26.67 -3.54
CA LEU A 266 7.78 -27.83 -3.61
C LEU A 266 6.99 -29.15 -3.54
N GLY A 267 6.01 -29.22 -2.64
CA GLY A 267 5.12 -30.37 -2.51
C GLY A 267 4.34 -30.66 -3.80
N ARG A 268 3.89 -29.61 -4.49
CA ARG A 268 3.24 -29.75 -5.80
C ARG A 268 4.16 -30.41 -6.82
N VAL A 269 5.42 -29.96 -6.91
CA VAL A 269 6.39 -30.55 -7.84
C VAL A 269 6.69 -32.00 -7.47
N TYR A 270 6.87 -32.33 -6.18
CA TYR A 270 7.05 -33.68 -5.75
C TYR A 270 5.86 -34.60 -6.10
N SER A 271 4.64 -34.05 -6.02
CA SER A 271 3.45 -34.80 -6.46
C SER A 271 3.45 -35.07 -7.97
N GLU A 272 3.84 -34.09 -8.80
CA GLU A 272 3.94 -34.27 -10.26
C GLU A 272 5.00 -35.32 -10.67
N VAL A 273 6.13 -35.38 -9.95
CA VAL A 273 7.18 -36.34 -10.24
C VAL A 273 7.00 -37.69 -9.50
N GLY A 274 5.87 -37.90 -8.82
CA GLY A 274 5.52 -39.16 -8.17
C GLY A 274 6.23 -39.43 -6.84
N GLN A 275 6.92 -38.44 -6.25
CA GLN A 275 7.58 -38.57 -4.94
C GLN A 275 6.57 -38.33 -3.79
N LYS A 276 5.58 -39.23 -3.68
CA LYS A 276 4.41 -39.08 -2.81
C LYS A 276 4.74 -38.71 -1.37
N LYS A 277 5.69 -39.44 -0.73
CA LYS A 277 6.03 -39.21 0.67
C LYS A 277 6.55 -37.78 0.90
N LYS A 278 7.46 -37.32 0.03
CA LYS A 278 7.98 -35.93 0.12
C LYS A 278 6.90 -34.90 -0.12
N ALA A 279 5.98 -35.15 -1.06
CA ALA A 279 4.84 -34.28 -1.31
C ALA A 279 3.94 -34.16 -0.07
N GLU A 280 3.61 -35.31 0.55
CA GLU A 280 2.81 -35.39 1.78
C GLU A 280 3.47 -34.60 2.92
N ASP A 281 4.77 -34.83 3.17
CA ASP A 281 5.53 -34.15 4.22
C ASP A 281 5.49 -32.63 4.01
N CYS A 282 5.65 -32.14 2.77
CA CYS A 282 5.54 -30.74 2.43
C CYS A 282 4.13 -30.17 2.71
N PHE A 283 3.07 -30.87 2.30
CA PHE A 283 1.71 -30.40 2.50
C PHE A 283 1.31 -30.42 3.98
N VAL A 284 1.68 -31.48 4.72
CA VAL A 284 1.41 -31.57 6.17
C VAL A 284 2.09 -30.44 6.93
N SER A 285 3.30 -30.04 6.54
CA SER A 285 3.97 -28.89 7.15
C SER A 285 3.19 -27.58 6.97
N CYS A 286 2.39 -27.44 5.91
CA CYS A 286 1.67 -26.23 5.54
C CYS A 286 0.25 -26.09 6.14
N ILE A 287 -0.31 -27.15 6.76
CA ILE A 287 -1.71 -27.13 7.25
C ILE A 287 -1.96 -26.10 8.36
N ASN A 288 -0.92 -25.72 9.12
CA ASN A 288 -0.98 -24.74 10.20
C ASN A 288 -0.47 -23.35 9.76
N ALA A 289 -0.30 -23.11 8.47
CA ALA A 289 0.09 -21.80 7.98
C ALA A 289 -0.98 -20.76 8.32
N THR A 290 -0.56 -19.57 8.79
CA THR A 290 -1.47 -18.46 9.08
C THR A 290 -2.13 -17.90 7.81
N ASN A 291 -1.48 -18.07 6.66
CA ASN A 291 -2.05 -17.72 5.38
C ASN A 291 -3.08 -18.78 4.95
N ILE A 292 -4.34 -18.39 4.93
CA ILE A 292 -5.49 -19.27 4.61
C ILE A 292 -5.34 -19.93 3.23
N PHE A 293 -4.81 -19.25 2.23
CA PHE A 293 -4.61 -19.82 0.90
C PHE A 293 -3.54 -20.91 0.88
N VAL A 294 -2.51 -20.81 1.75
CA VAL A 294 -1.47 -21.82 1.89
C VAL A 294 -2.03 -23.06 2.60
N SER A 295 -2.72 -22.87 3.73
CA SER A 295 -3.30 -23.98 4.49
C SER A 295 -4.42 -24.69 3.72
N SER A 296 -5.32 -23.92 3.08
CA SER A 296 -6.37 -24.49 2.22
C SER A 296 -5.76 -25.24 1.02
N GLY A 297 -4.74 -24.68 0.36
CA GLY A 297 -4.01 -25.37 -0.71
C GLY A 297 -3.38 -26.68 -0.26
N ALA A 298 -2.79 -26.72 0.94
CA ALA A 298 -2.22 -27.92 1.52
C ALA A 298 -3.29 -29.02 1.73
N TYR A 299 -4.43 -28.65 2.31
CA TYR A 299 -5.56 -29.59 2.47
C TYR A 299 -6.10 -30.07 1.11
N TYR A 300 -6.19 -29.18 0.11
CA TYR A 300 -6.62 -29.56 -1.23
C TYR A 300 -5.69 -30.63 -1.86
N TYR A 301 -4.37 -30.43 -1.79
CA TYR A 301 -3.42 -31.40 -2.36
C TYR A 301 -3.36 -32.69 -1.58
N LEU A 302 -3.51 -32.68 -0.25
CA LEU A 302 -3.67 -33.90 0.56
C LEU A 302 -4.95 -34.65 0.18
N ALA A 303 -6.05 -33.97 -0.06
CA ALA A 303 -7.29 -34.56 -0.52
C ALA A 303 -7.10 -35.26 -1.88
N ASP A 304 -6.46 -34.60 -2.83
CA ASP A 304 -6.20 -35.16 -4.17
C ASP A 304 -5.30 -36.40 -4.09
N MET A 305 -4.26 -36.35 -3.27
CA MET A 305 -3.37 -37.52 -3.05
C MET A 305 -4.13 -38.72 -2.48
N HIS A 306 -4.92 -38.51 -1.42
CA HIS A 306 -5.70 -39.62 -0.81
C HIS A 306 -6.80 -40.13 -1.74
N LYS A 307 -7.38 -39.26 -2.59
CA LYS A 307 -8.33 -39.66 -3.63
C LYS A 307 -7.66 -40.60 -4.66
N LYS A 308 -6.45 -40.27 -5.13
CA LYS A 308 -5.66 -41.08 -6.06
C LYS A 308 -5.27 -42.45 -5.45
N ASP A 309 -5.09 -42.48 -4.14
CA ASP A 309 -4.77 -43.72 -3.40
C ASP A 309 -6.02 -44.54 -2.99
N GLY A 310 -7.23 -44.11 -3.39
CA GLY A 310 -8.49 -44.81 -3.06
C GLY A 310 -8.98 -44.60 -1.63
N ASN A 311 -8.32 -43.76 -0.84
CA ASN A 311 -8.75 -43.43 0.52
C ASN A 311 -9.76 -42.28 0.52
N TYR A 312 -10.96 -42.58 0.06
CA TYR A 312 -12.01 -41.57 -0.16
C TYR A 312 -12.47 -40.86 1.13
N LEU A 313 -12.42 -41.56 2.28
CA LEU A 313 -12.82 -40.93 3.55
C LEU A 313 -11.85 -39.81 3.95
N LYS A 314 -10.55 -40.07 3.89
CA LYS A 314 -9.54 -39.06 4.19
C LYS A 314 -9.58 -37.92 3.14
N ALA A 315 -9.74 -38.27 1.86
CA ALA A 315 -9.87 -37.30 0.79
C ALA A 315 -11.04 -36.34 1.03
N PHE A 316 -12.20 -36.89 1.44
CA PHE A 316 -13.39 -36.10 1.78
C PHE A 316 -13.11 -35.16 2.97
N LEU A 317 -12.57 -35.67 4.07
CA LEU A 317 -12.29 -34.88 5.27
C LEU A 317 -11.30 -33.72 5.00
N TYR A 318 -10.26 -33.95 4.21
CA TYR A 318 -9.31 -32.91 3.82
C TYR A 318 -9.97 -31.88 2.85
N LYS A 319 -10.81 -32.36 1.94
CA LYS A 319 -11.54 -31.47 1.01
C LYS A 319 -12.50 -30.55 1.76
N GLU A 320 -13.26 -31.06 2.72
CA GLU A 320 -14.13 -30.24 3.56
C GLU A 320 -13.36 -29.15 4.31
N LYS A 321 -12.18 -29.48 4.87
CA LYS A 321 -11.33 -28.50 5.54
C LYS A 321 -10.86 -27.40 4.58
N SER A 322 -10.42 -27.80 3.37
CA SER A 322 -10.02 -26.85 2.34
C SER A 322 -11.16 -25.89 1.97
N ASP A 323 -12.36 -26.47 1.73
CA ASP A 323 -13.52 -25.71 1.29
C ASP A 323 -14.03 -24.77 2.40
N SER A 324 -14.05 -25.22 3.66
CA SER A 324 -14.41 -24.41 4.81
C SER A 324 -13.50 -23.19 4.96
N LEU A 325 -12.18 -23.34 4.78
CA LEU A 325 -11.24 -22.21 4.82
C LEU A 325 -11.48 -21.22 3.67
N LEU A 326 -11.75 -21.70 2.46
CA LEU A 326 -12.04 -20.86 1.30
C LEU A 326 -13.39 -20.17 1.38
N GLU A 327 -14.38 -20.80 2.03
CA GLU A 327 -15.70 -20.21 2.22
C GLU A 327 -15.64 -18.96 3.11
N VAL A 328 -14.83 -19.00 4.16
CA VAL A 328 -14.59 -17.82 5.02
C VAL A 328 -14.03 -16.66 4.20
N THR A 329 -13.04 -16.92 3.35
CA THR A 329 -12.44 -15.88 2.49
C THR A 329 -13.39 -15.39 1.41
N ARG A 330 -14.18 -16.28 0.80
CA ARG A 330 -15.18 -15.92 -0.21
C ARG A 330 -16.29 -15.03 0.35
N ASN A 331 -16.77 -15.33 1.55
CA ASN A 331 -17.80 -14.52 2.19
C ASN A 331 -17.28 -13.14 2.57
N ALA A 332 -16.05 -13.03 3.05
CA ALA A 332 -15.41 -11.75 3.32
C ALA A 332 -15.20 -10.93 2.03
N GLU A 333 -14.76 -11.57 0.94
CA GLU A 333 -14.61 -10.92 -0.36
C GLU A 333 -15.93 -10.45 -0.96
N LEU A 334 -17.00 -11.26 -0.84
CA LEU A 334 -18.34 -10.87 -1.29
C LEU A 334 -18.89 -9.68 -0.50
N GLN A 335 -18.74 -9.68 0.84
CA GLN A 335 -19.13 -8.55 1.68
C GLN A 335 -18.39 -7.28 1.31
N LYS A 336 -17.08 -7.40 1.03
CA LYS A 336 -16.26 -6.29 0.58
C LYS A 336 -16.71 -5.75 -0.78
N GLN A 337 -16.97 -6.61 -1.77
CA GLN A 337 -17.47 -6.19 -3.08
C GLN A 337 -18.82 -5.48 -2.98
N LEU A 338 -19.72 -5.94 -2.11
CA LEU A 338 -20.99 -5.28 -1.84
C LEU A 338 -20.80 -3.89 -1.21
N LEU A 339 -19.88 -3.77 -0.25
CA LEU A 339 -19.53 -2.49 0.37
C LEU A 339 -18.90 -1.52 -0.63
N ASP A 340 -17.98 -1.99 -1.47
CA ASP A 340 -17.34 -1.18 -2.51
C ASP A 340 -18.37 -0.70 -3.55
N LEU A 341 -19.32 -1.56 -3.92
CA LEU A 341 -20.41 -1.19 -4.83
C LEU A 341 -21.33 -0.14 -4.21
N GLN A 342 -21.66 -0.28 -2.93
CA GLN A 342 -22.46 0.68 -2.19
C GLN A 342 -21.76 2.04 -2.09
N ASN A 343 -20.47 2.05 -1.70
CA ASN A 343 -19.65 3.26 -1.62
C ASN A 343 -19.55 3.97 -2.98
N LYS A 344 -19.37 3.20 -4.07
CA LYS A 344 -19.37 3.73 -5.42
C LYS A 344 -20.70 4.37 -5.78
N TYR A 345 -21.80 3.72 -5.49
CA TYR A 345 -23.15 4.26 -5.74
C TYR A 345 -23.40 5.56 -4.97
N GLU A 346 -23.01 5.62 -3.69
CA GLU A 346 -23.14 6.83 -2.86
C GLU A 346 -22.26 7.96 -3.39
N ASN A 347 -21.04 7.66 -3.84
CA ASN A 347 -20.14 8.65 -4.44
C ASN A 347 -20.65 9.18 -5.77
N ASP A 348 -21.15 8.30 -6.66
CA ASP A 348 -21.75 8.71 -7.94
C ASP A 348 -22.98 9.59 -7.72
N LYS A 349 -23.79 9.30 -6.69
CA LYS A 349 -24.94 10.10 -6.27
C LYS A 349 -24.50 11.49 -5.80
N LEU A 350 -23.48 11.59 -4.94
CA LEU A 350 -22.93 12.87 -4.47
C LEU A 350 -22.36 13.70 -5.62
N ILE A 351 -21.69 13.08 -6.58
CA ILE A 351 -21.18 13.76 -7.78
C ILE A 351 -22.34 14.34 -8.58
N LEU A 352 -23.43 13.58 -8.74
CA LEU A 352 -24.62 14.03 -9.47
C LEU A 352 -25.31 15.20 -8.77
N GLU A 353 -25.48 15.11 -7.45
CA GLU A 353 -26.05 16.18 -6.62
C GLU A 353 -25.20 17.47 -6.70
N ASN A 354 -23.88 17.36 -6.56
CA ASN A 354 -22.97 18.50 -6.69
C ASN A 354 -23.02 19.13 -8.09
N LYS A 355 -23.16 18.32 -9.14
CA LYS A 355 -23.34 18.83 -10.51
C LYS A 355 -24.66 19.56 -10.68
N GLN A 356 -25.74 19.08 -10.06
CA GLN A 356 -27.04 19.78 -10.08
C GLN A 356 -26.97 21.13 -9.35
N ILE A 357 -26.38 21.15 -8.13
CA ILE A 357 -26.18 22.38 -7.36
C ILE A 357 -25.35 23.40 -8.15
N ARG A 358 -24.29 22.94 -8.82
CA ARG A 358 -23.48 23.83 -9.66
C ARG A 358 -24.27 24.42 -10.82
N LEU A 359 -25.07 23.62 -11.51
CA LEU A 359 -25.94 24.09 -12.59
C LEU A 359 -27.01 25.06 -12.11
N GLU A 360 -27.57 24.86 -10.91
CA GLU A 360 -28.52 25.80 -10.30
C GLU A 360 -27.85 27.13 -9.93
N ASN A 361 -26.66 27.10 -9.36
CA ASN A 361 -25.88 28.30 -9.05
C ASN A 361 -25.49 29.07 -10.32
N GLU A 362 -25.12 28.39 -11.39
CA GLU A 362 -24.84 29.01 -12.70
C GLU A 362 -26.10 29.67 -13.25
N LYS A 363 -27.26 29.01 -13.20
CA LYS A 363 -28.55 29.63 -13.60
C LYS A 363 -28.88 30.86 -12.78
N GLN A 364 -28.72 30.81 -11.47
CA GLN A 364 -28.97 31.99 -10.59
C GLN A 364 -28.04 33.14 -10.93
N THR A 365 -26.76 32.85 -11.20
CA THR A 365 -25.77 33.86 -11.61
C THR A 365 -26.17 34.50 -12.95
N TYR A 366 -26.61 33.71 -13.93
CA TYR A 366 -27.13 34.24 -15.21
C TYR A 366 -28.38 35.11 -15.01
N PHE A 367 -29.31 34.69 -14.15
CA PHE A 367 -30.50 35.50 -13.82
C PHE A 367 -30.11 36.83 -13.17
N CYS A 368 -29.20 36.83 -12.20
CA CYS A 368 -28.71 38.06 -11.56
C CYS A 368 -28.06 39.01 -12.59
N LEU A 369 -27.23 38.50 -13.50
CA LEU A 369 -26.58 39.29 -14.54
C LEU A 369 -27.58 39.90 -15.54
N LEU A 370 -28.65 39.18 -15.89
CA LEU A 370 -29.72 39.68 -16.77
C LEU A 370 -30.55 40.79 -16.13
N TYR A 371 -30.80 40.75 -14.81
CA TYR A 371 -31.56 41.75 -14.08
C TYR A 371 -30.72 42.96 -13.65
N THR A 372 -29.39 42.86 -13.60
CA THR A 372 -28.49 43.94 -13.21
C THR A 372 -27.82 44.65 -14.39
N SER A 373 -28.02 44.18 -15.63
CA SER A 373 -27.52 44.90 -16.80
C SER A 373 -28.34 46.19 -17.01
N PRO A 374 -27.74 47.39 -17.08
CA PRO A 374 -28.46 48.61 -17.31
C PRO A 374 -29.15 48.56 -18.69
N SER A 375 -30.44 48.90 -18.71
CA SER A 375 -31.21 49.03 -19.95
C SER A 375 -30.49 49.99 -20.90
N PRO A 376 -30.26 49.63 -22.17
CA PRO A 376 -29.69 50.57 -23.12
C PRO A 376 -30.63 51.78 -23.28
N ARG A 377 -30.07 52.97 -23.05
CA ARG A 377 -30.73 54.24 -23.33
C ARG A 377 -30.76 54.53 -24.81
#